data_24e9b49a532a1eaa77646d120018717f
#
_entry.id   24e9b49a532a1eaa77646d120018717f
#
_cell.length_a   1.000
_cell.length_b   1.000
_cell.length_c   1.000
_cell.angle_alpha   90.00
_cell.angle_beta   90.00
_cell.angle_gamma   90.00
#
_symmetry.space_group_name_H-M   'P 1'
#
loop_
_entity.id
_entity.type
_entity.pdbx_description
1 polymer ?
#
loop_
_entity_poly.entity_id
_entity_poly.type
_entity_poly.pdbx_seq_one_letter_code
_entity_poly.pdbx_strand_id
1 'polypeptide(L)'
;PADIRQAADEVSGASFYNSQTLAAAFRTLRPVGSSAAAGVYWMYEPVPGGFPNNQFSVSNVGSHHIWGDTPQVAMPTAGLAQYNYVGGTPPSDTLGRTGVFTGSHLLMDFGAQKIKTLSAMSMDFAGDALLGGATRYTVPANVVWPIAGGPHTLAGVSCVTGCAPTSSTTGQVNGRFVGAEFQGYAAAFKVFTTQREAGGTHAAGNVAGFARQ
;
A
#
# COMPACT_ATOMS: atom_id res chain seq x y z
N PRO A 1 21.72 8.03 14.79
CA PRO A 1 20.36 7.91 15.27
C PRO A 1 19.46 7.79 14.06
N ALA A 2 18.84 6.64 13.90
CA ALA A 2 17.95 6.41 12.78
C ALA A 2 16.68 7.24 12.98
N ASP A 3 16.36 8.05 12.01
CA ASP A 3 15.21 8.94 12.03
C ASP A 3 13.95 8.10 11.78
N ILE A 4 13.15 7.91 12.82
CA ILE A 4 11.89 7.19 12.72
C ILE A 4 10.88 8.12 12.08
N ARG A 5 10.65 7.96 10.78
CA ARG A 5 9.53 8.61 10.11
C ARG A 5 8.39 7.62 10.00
N GLN A 6 7.43 7.76 10.89
CA GLN A 6 6.14 7.10 10.76
C GLN A 6 5.31 7.93 9.78
N ALA A 7 5.00 7.38 8.64
CA ALA A 7 3.90 7.85 7.83
C ALA A 7 2.72 6.92 8.13
N ALA A 8 1.88 7.30 9.08
CA ALA A 8 0.63 6.60 9.30
C ALA A 8 -0.36 7.09 8.25
N ASP A 9 -0.88 6.20 7.45
CA ASP A 9 -2.12 6.44 6.74
C ASP A 9 -3.26 6.10 7.69
N GLU A 10 -3.76 7.12 8.38
CA GLU A 10 -4.75 6.98 9.45
C GLU A 10 -6.05 6.31 8.99
N VAL A 11 -6.32 6.28 7.70
CA VAL A 11 -7.57 5.71 7.17
C VAL A 11 -7.42 4.27 6.69
N SER A 12 -6.23 3.86 6.25
CA SER A 12 -5.96 2.48 5.84
C SER A 12 -5.31 1.64 6.92
N GLY A 13 -4.92 2.26 8.04
CA GLY A 13 -4.10 1.60 9.04
C GLY A 13 -2.70 1.21 8.54
N ALA A 14 -2.30 1.70 7.36
CA ALA A 14 -0.98 1.44 6.82
C ALA A 14 0.04 2.39 7.45
N SER A 15 1.11 1.84 7.97
CA SER A 15 2.19 2.59 8.59
C SER A 15 3.52 2.29 7.90
N PHE A 16 4.29 3.34 7.65
CA PHE A 16 5.67 3.23 7.19
C PHE A 16 6.60 3.44 8.36
N TYR A 17 7.45 2.48 8.61
CA TYR A 17 8.50 2.59 9.60
C TYR A 17 9.86 2.63 8.91
N ASN A 18 10.63 3.63 9.23
CA ASN A 18 11.96 3.82 8.68
C ASN A 18 12.95 3.96 9.83
N SER A 19 13.29 2.87 10.50
CA SER A 19 14.42 2.90 11.39
C SER A 19 14.84 1.52 11.91
N GLN A 20 16.14 1.42 12.18
CA GLN A 20 16.74 0.28 12.86
C GLN A 20 16.21 0.07 14.29
N THR A 21 15.69 1.10 14.93
CA THR A 21 15.19 1.03 16.30
C THR A 21 13.82 0.34 16.35
N LEU A 22 12.96 0.61 15.39
CA LEU A 22 11.69 -0.11 15.24
C LEU A 22 11.94 -1.52 14.72
N ALA A 23 12.92 -1.72 13.84
CA ALA A 23 13.35 -3.07 13.47
C ALA A 23 13.72 -3.91 14.69
N ALA A 24 14.25 -3.31 15.75
CA ALA A 24 14.51 -4.03 17.01
C ALA A 24 13.23 -4.35 17.80
N ALA A 25 12.25 -3.46 17.82
CA ALA A 25 10.94 -3.72 18.44
C ALA A 25 10.12 -4.73 17.62
N PHE A 26 10.18 -4.64 16.28
CA PHE A 26 9.52 -5.56 15.35
C PHE A 26 10.29 -6.87 15.09
N ARG A 27 11.52 -7.02 15.55
CA ARG A 27 12.24 -8.31 15.52
C ARG A 27 11.56 -9.40 16.35
N THR A 28 10.69 -9.03 17.26
CA THR A 28 9.82 -9.97 17.97
C THR A 28 8.52 -10.27 17.19
N LEU A 29 8.13 -9.40 16.26
CA LEU A 29 7.00 -9.60 15.37
C LEU A 29 7.56 -10.27 14.11
N ARG A 30 7.19 -11.52 13.87
CA ARG A 30 7.66 -12.24 12.68
C ARG A 30 7.08 -11.56 11.43
N PRO A 31 7.90 -11.10 10.48
CA PRO A 31 7.38 -10.60 9.22
C PRO A 31 6.53 -11.69 8.56
N VAL A 32 5.35 -11.33 8.08
CA VAL A 32 4.49 -12.24 7.29
C VAL A 32 5.13 -12.51 5.93
N GLY A 33 6.01 -11.60 5.49
CA GLY A 33 6.77 -11.76 4.27
C GLY A 33 7.93 -10.78 4.17
N SER A 34 8.86 -11.10 3.29
CA SER A 34 10.03 -10.27 3.01
C SER A 34 10.58 -10.54 1.63
N SER A 35 11.32 -9.56 1.10
CA SER A 35 12.24 -9.75 0.00
C SER A 35 13.62 -9.28 0.44
N ALA A 36 14.49 -10.21 0.80
CA ALA A 36 15.85 -9.89 1.23
C ALA A 36 16.65 -9.17 0.14
N ALA A 37 16.45 -9.53 -1.13
CA ALA A 37 17.10 -8.88 -2.27
C ALA A 37 16.72 -7.39 -2.41
N ALA A 38 15.51 -7.03 -2.00
CA ALA A 38 15.02 -5.66 -2.03
C ALA A 38 15.19 -4.94 -0.68
N GLY A 39 15.57 -5.64 0.38
CA GLY A 39 15.61 -5.09 1.74
C GLY A 39 14.24 -4.63 2.23
N VAL A 40 13.18 -5.28 1.80
CA VAL A 40 11.78 -4.95 2.13
C VAL A 40 11.19 -6.03 3.01
N TYR A 41 10.50 -5.61 4.07
CA TYR A 41 9.81 -6.48 5.01
C TYR A 41 8.39 -5.95 5.23
N TRP A 42 7.40 -6.85 5.37
CA TRP A 42 6.01 -6.47 5.61
C TRP A 42 5.33 -7.38 6.61
N MET A 43 4.33 -6.81 7.28
CA MET A 43 3.52 -7.50 8.26
C MET A 43 2.08 -7.01 8.18
N TYR A 44 1.16 -7.91 8.45
CA TYR A 44 -0.26 -7.61 8.61
C TYR A 44 -0.71 -8.11 9.99
N GLU A 45 -1.34 -7.23 10.74
CA GLU A 45 -1.98 -7.57 12.00
C GLU A 45 -3.48 -7.36 11.86
N PRO A 46 -4.29 -8.43 11.90
CA PRO A 46 -5.72 -8.25 12.06
C PRO A 46 -5.99 -7.61 13.43
N VAL A 47 -6.76 -6.54 13.48
CA VAL A 47 -7.16 -5.89 14.73
C VAL A 47 -8.53 -6.44 15.14
N PRO A 48 -8.61 -7.39 16.08
CA PRO A 48 -9.88 -7.89 16.58
C PRO A 48 -10.60 -6.78 17.35
N GLY A 49 -11.78 -6.38 16.91
CA GLY A 49 -12.66 -5.51 17.66
C GLY A 49 -12.45 -4.00 17.51
N GLY A 50 -11.66 -3.55 16.55
CA GLY A 50 -11.44 -2.12 16.29
C GLY A 50 -10.50 -1.45 17.29
N PHE A 51 -9.94 -0.31 16.90
CA PHE A 51 -9.20 0.54 17.84
C PHE A 51 -10.14 1.05 18.93
N PRO A 52 -9.78 1.00 20.23
CA PRO A 52 -10.66 1.37 21.33
C PRO A 52 -11.03 2.86 21.40
N ASN A 53 -10.50 3.68 20.54
CA ASN A 53 -10.81 5.10 20.47
C ASN A 53 -11.68 5.39 19.26
N ASN A 54 -12.94 5.63 19.52
CA ASN A 54 -14.04 6.03 18.65
C ASN A 54 -13.81 7.15 17.63
N GLN A 55 -12.59 7.49 17.28
CA GLN A 55 -12.31 8.53 16.29
C GLN A 55 -12.28 8.01 14.85
N PHE A 56 -12.17 6.70 14.67
CA PHE A 56 -12.30 6.08 13.35
C PHE A 56 -13.16 4.83 13.51
N SER A 57 -14.38 4.90 13.05
CA SER A 57 -15.32 3.77 13.01
C SER A 57 -14.94 2.77 11.90
N VAL A 58 -13.70 2.36 11.86
CA VAL A 58 -13.20 1.26 11.03
C VAL A 58 -12.95 0.07 11.94
N SER A 59 -13.99 -0.39 12.61
CA SER A 59 -14.00 -1.70 13.23
C SER A 59 -13.64 -2.73 12.16
N ASN A 60 -12.61 -3.51 12.39
CA ASN A 60 -12.15 -4.65 11.61
C ASN A 60 -11.14 -4.39 10.46
N VAL A 61 -10.55 -3.23 10.35
CA VAL A 61 -9.40 -3.05 9.43
C VAL A 61 -8.13 -3.54 10.11
N GLY A 62 -7.34 -4.32 9.42
CA GLY A 62 -6.02 -4.73 9.92
C GLY A 62 -4.98 -3.63 9.76
N SER A 63 -3.94 -3.67 10.58
CA SER A 63 -2.78 -2.82 10.43
C SER A 63 -1.81 -3.41 9.40
N HIS A 64 -1.42 -2.60 8.44
CA HIS A 64 -0.43 -2.96 7.43
C HIS A 64 0.87 -2.22 7.71
N HIS A 65 1.95 -2.97 7.85
CA HIS A 65 3.27 -2.43 8.13
C HIS A 65 4.23 -2.82 7.03
N ILE A 66 5.05 -1.86 6.60
CA ILE A 66 6.14 -2.09 5.67
C ILE A 66 7.36 -1.31 6.13
N TRP A 67 8.53 -1.93 6.06
CA TRP A 67 9.80 -1.30 6.43
C TRP A 67 10.95 -1.84 5.59
N GLY A 68 12.07 -1.17 5.70
CA GLY A 68 13.32 -1.57 5.05
C GLY A 68 14.45 -0.64 5.46
N ASP A 69 15.65 -0.99 5.06
CA ASP A 69 16.83 -0.18 5.32
C ASP A 69 16.76 1.14 4.54
N THR A 70 17.21 2.20 5.18
CA THR A 70 17.31 3.51 4.50
C THR A 70 18.44 3.45 3.46
N PRO A 71 18.23 3.99 2.25
CA PRO A 71 19.31 4.13 1.29
C PRO A 71 20.51 4.88 1.86
N GLN A 72 21.70 4.36 1.62
CA GLN A 72 22.96 4.91 2.12
C GLN A 72 23.68 5.77 1.08
N VAL A 73 23.20 5.76 -0.15
CA VAL A 73 23.74 6.55 -1.27
C VAL A 73 22.75 7.65 -1.67
N ALA A 74 23.23 8.64 -2.38
CA ALA A 74 22.38 9.68 -2.93
C ALA A 74 21.42 9.12 -3.99
N MET A 75 20.20 9.66 -4.05
CA MET A 75 19.25 9.25 -5.08
C MET A 75 19.80 9.57 -6.47
N PRO A 76 19.70 8.64 -7.42
CA PRO A 76 20.05 8.93 -8.80
C PRO A 76 19.27 10.13 -9.35
N THR A 77 19.92 10.96 -10.15
CA THR A 77 19.32 12.13 -10.79
C THR A 77 19.02 11.91 -12.27
N ALA A 78 19.34 10.73 -12.79
CA ALA A 78 19.08 10.34 -14.18
C ALA A 78 18.93 8.82 -14.31
N GLY A 79 18.37 8.40 -15.43
CA GLY A 79 18.20 6.98 -15.77
C GLY A 79 16.82 6.45 -15.40
N LEU A 80 16.57 5.25 -15.93
CA LEU A 80 15.36 4.48 -15.70
C LEU A 80 15.68 3.21 -14.92
N ALA A 81 14.82 2.78 -14.04
CA ALA A 81 14.92 1.48 -13.39
C ALA A 81 13.53 0.84 -13.27
N GLN A 82 13.45 -0.43 -13.56
CA GLN A 82 12.23 -1.21 -13.34
C GLN A 82 12.30 -1.85 -11.95
N TYR A 83 11.15 -1.84 -11.27
CA TYR A 83 10.94 -2.48 -9.99
C TYR A 83 9.78 -3.46 -10.11
N ASN A 84 10.04 -4.72 -9.80
CA ASN A 84 9.04 -5.78 -9.88
C ASN A 84 8.36 -5.98 -8.54
N TYR A 85 7.06 -6.20 -8.55
CA TYR A 85 6.32 -6.59 -7.35
C TYR A 85 6.88 -7.91 -6.80
N VAL A 86 7.23 -7.92 -5.51
CA VAL A 86 7.82 -9.08 -4.82
C VAL A 86 6.97 -9.59 -3.67
N GLY A 87 5.89 -8.90 -3.34
CA GLY A 87 4.96 -9.29 -2.30
C GLY A 87 4.45 -8.11 -1.49
N GLY A 88 3.61 -8.40 -0.51
CA GLY A 88 3.00 -7.40 0.36
C GLY A 88 1.99 -8.04 1.29
N THR A 89 1.25 -7.22 2.01
CA THR A 89 0.16 -7.69 2.85
C THR A 89 -1.09 -7.95 2.01
N PRO A 90 -1.93 -8.92 2.37
CA PRO A 90 -3.27 -9.00 1.79
C PRO A 90 -4.00 -7.68 2.05
N PRO A 91 -4.70 -7.10 1.06
CA PRO A 91 -5.50 -5.91 1.31
C PRO A 91 -6.59 -6.20 2.33
N SER A 92 -6.90 -5.21 3.16
CA SER A 92 -8.06 -5.25 4.06
C SER A 92 -9.00 -4.10 3.77
N ASP A 93 -10.26 -4.25 4.14
CA ASP A 93 -11.29 -3.26 3.90
C ASP A 93 -12.08 -2.88 5.18
N THR A 94 -12.85 -1.81 5.10
CA THR A 94 -13.67 -1.31 6.20
C THR A 94 -14.78 -2.26 6.66
N LEU A 95 -15.00 -3.37 5.96
CA LEU A 95 -15.91 -4.44 6.38
C LEU A 95 -15.20 -5.56 7.14
N GLY A 96 -13.87 -5.46 7.30
CA GLY A 96 -13.07 -6.50 7.94
C GLY A 96 -12.74 -7.68 7.04
N ARG A 97 -12.93 -7.56 5.73
CA ARG A 97 -12.53 -8.59 4.78
C ARG A 97 -11.06 -8.46 4.47
N THR A 98 -10.41 -9.57 4.21
CA THR A 98 -9.10 -9.63 3.56
C THR A 98 -9.26 -10.07 2.12
N GLY A 99 -8.45 -9.49 1.24
CA GLY A 99 -8.50 -9.72 -0.19
C GLY A 99 -7.19 -10.19 -0.78
N VAL A 100 -7.12 -10.13 -2.10
CA VAL A 100 -5.92 -10.44 -2.88
C VAL A 100 -5.46 -9.17 -3.58
N PHE A 101 -4.17 -8.87 -3.47
CA PHE A 101 -3.52 -7.79 -4.21
C PHE A 101 -2.79 -8.36 -5.42
N THR A 102 -3.12 -7.84 -6.59
CA THR A 102 -2.34 -8.07 -7.81
C THR A 102 -1.50 -6.83 -8.08
N GLY A 103 -0.19 -6.98 -7.89
CA GLY A 103 0.76 -5.88 -8.08
C GLY A 103 1.11 -5.65 -9.54
N SER A 104 1.67 -4.47 -9.81
CA SER A 104 2.25 -4.08 -11.10
C SER A 104 3.77 -4.13 -11.03
N HIS A 105 4.41 -4.03 -12.20
CA HIS A 105 5.78 -3.54 -12.30
C HIS A 105 5.75 -2.01 -12.28
N LEU A 106 6.75 -1.39 -11.65
CA LEU A 106 6.92 0.05 -11.61
C LEU A 106 8.13 0.47 -12.43
N LEU A 107 7.99 1.51 -13.21
CA LEU A 107 9.11 2.18 -13.87
C LEU A 107 9.43 3.46 -13.09
N MET A 108 10.66 3.55 -12.60
CA MET A 108 11.21 4.74 -11.96
C MET A 108 11.98 5.55 -12.99
N ASP A 109 11.57 6.78 -13.22
CA ASP A 109 12.31 7.75 -14.00
C ASP A 109 12.99 8.74 -13.04
N PHE A 110 14.26 8.52 -12.79
CA PHE A 110 15.03 9.37 -11.86
C PHE A 110 15.31 10.76 -12.44
N GLY A 111 15.37 10.89 -13.77
CA GLY A 111 15.53 12.19 -14.42
C GLY A 111 14.27 13.05 -14.31
N ALA A 112 13.11 12.46 -14.55
CA ALA A 112 11.82 13.14 -14.42
C ALA A 112 11.29 13.14 -12.98
N GLN A 113 11.93 12.44 -12.04
CA GLN A 113 11.51 12.25 -10.65
C GLN A 113 10.08 11.70 -10.55
N LYS A 114 9.77 10.68 -11.35
CA LYS A 114 8.43 10.08 -11.47
C LYS A 114 8.45 8.56 -11.41
N ILE A 115 7.36 8.02 -10.91
CA ILE A 115 7.05 6.59 -10.90
C ILE A 115 5.86 6.37 -11.81
N LYS A 116 5.88 5.28 -12.56
CA LYS A 116 4.82 4.88 -13.48
C LYS A 116 4.48 3.40 -13.30
N THR A 117 3.18 3.07 -13.26
CA THR A 117 2.73 1.67 -13.33
C THR A 117 2.87 1.14 -14.76
N LEU A 118 3.46 -0.04 -14.93
CA LEU A 118 3.57 -0.68 -16.25
C LEU A 118 2.37 -1.57 -16.59
N SER A 119 1.67 -2.08 -15.57
CA SER A 119 0.43 -2.84 -15.72
C SER A 119 -0.60 -2.37 -14.67
N ALA A 120 -1.85 -2.76 -14.84
CA ALA A 120 -2.87 -2.49 -13.84
C ALA A 120 -2.57 -3.24 -12.54
N MET A 121 -2.95 -2.62 -11.41
CA MET A 121 -2.98 -3.26 -10.09
C MET A 121 -4.43 -3.44 -9.66
N SER A 122 -4.71 -4.47 -8.85
CA SER A 122 -6.04 -4.63 -8.28
C SER A 122 -6.01 -5.04 -6.81
N MET A 123 -7.08 -4.69 -6.11
CA MET A 123 -7.44 -5.22 -4.79
C MET A 123 -8.78 -5.93 -4.93
N ASP A 124 -8.78 -7.22 -4.74
CA ASP A 124 -9.94 -8.09 -4.96
C ASP A 124 -10.42 -8.66 -3.63
N PHE A 125 -11.68 -8.40 -3.29
CA PHE A 125 -12.35 -8.93 -2.11
C PHE A 125 -13.45 -9.89 -2.53
N ALA A 126 -13.41 -11.10 -2.02
CA ALA A 126 -14.49 -12.08 -2.24
C ALA A 126 -15.80 -11.58 -1.64
N GLY A 127 -16.90 -11.98 -2.24
CA GLY A 127 -18.22 -11.77 -1.65
C GLY A 127 -18.39 -12.59 -0.38
N ASP A 128 -19.12 -12.02 0.57
CA ASP A 128 -19.51 -12.65 1.82
C ASP A 128 -20.99 -12.39 2.07
N ALA A 129 -21.72 -13.41 2.52
CA ALA A 129 -23.17 -13.32 2.72
C ALA A 129 -23.58 -12.27 3.78
N LEU A 130 -22.69 -11.99 4.75
CA LEU A 130 -22.93 -11.02 5.83
C LEU A 130 -22.35 -9.64 5.52
N LEU A 131 -21.21 -9.62 4.81
CA LEU A 131 -20.42 -8.42 4.58
C LEU A 131 -20.63 -7.80 3.19
N GLY A 132 -21.40 -8.48 2.33
CA GLY A 132 -21.79 -8.00 1.01
C GLY A 132 -21.06 -8.64 -0.15
N GLY A 133 -21.43 -8.26 -1.37
CA GLY A 133 -20.92 -8.83 -2.62
C GLY A 133 -19.42 -8.62 -2.83
N ALA A 134 -18.86 -9.35 -3.79
CA ALA A 134 -17.46 -9.18 -4.21
C ALA A 134 -17.18 -7.73 -4.59
N THR A 135 -15.97 -7.27 -4.29
CA THR A 135 -15.55 -5.91 -4.60
C THR A 135 -14.17 -5.95 -5.26
N ARG A 136 -14.00 -5.22 -6.34
CA ARG A 136 -12.72 -5.06 -7.02
C ARG A 136 -12.41 -3.59 -7.26
N TYR A 137 -11.26 -3.17 -6.77
CA TYR A 137 -10.66 -1.89 -7.09
C TYR A 137 -9.50 -2.08 -8.06
N THR A 138 -9.39 -1.17 -9.03
CA THR A 138 -8.33 -1.22 -10.04
C THR A 138 -7.61 0.13 -10.14
N VAL A 139 -6.30 0.10 -10.09
CA VAL A 139 -5.42 1.18 -10.51
C VAL A 139 -4.96 0.85 -11.92
N PRO A 140 -5.23 1.68 -12.93
CA PRO A 140 -4.90 1.34 -14.32
C PRO A 140 -3.39 1.33 -14.58
N ALA A 141 -2.97 0.78 -15.70
CA ALA A 141 -1.62 0.95 -16.21
C ALA A 141 -1.35 2.42 -16.54
N ASN A 142 -0.08 2.79 -16.59
CA ASN A 142 0.41 4.12 -16.95
C ASN A 142 0.01 5.24 -15.98
N VAL A 143 -0.44 4.93 -14.77
CA VAL A 143 -0.60 5.93 -13.72
C VAL A 143 0.77 6.42 -13.27
N VAL A 144 0.90 7.74 -13.12
CA VAL A 144 2.17 8.40 -12.80
C VAL A 144 2.01 9.22 -11.52
N TRP A 145 3.02 9.13 -10.64
CA TRP A 145 3.14 9.99 -9.45
C TRP A 145 4.59 10.39 -9.18
N PRO A 146 4.85 11.44 -8.40
CA PRO A 146 6.21 11.85 -8.04
C PRO A 146 6.94 10.79 -7.20
N ILE A 147 8.26 10.72 -7.34
CA ILE A 147 9.12 9.88 -6.50
C ILE A 147 9.13 10.34 -5.05
N ALA A 148 9.21 11.65 -4.84
CA ALA A 148 9.33 12.25 -3.52
C ALA A 148 8.02 12.85 -3.04
N GLY A 149 7.87 12.92 -1.72
CA GLY A 149 6.65 13.43 -1.08
C GLY A 149 5.62 12.33 -0.89
N GLY A 150 4.40 12.71 -0.68
CA GLY A 150 3.27 11.80 -0.49
C GLY A 150 2.41 12.19 0.70
N PRO A 151 1.21 11.66 0.80
CA PRO A 151 0.59 10.74 -0.16
C PRO A 151 0.22 11.40 -1.49
N HIS A 152 0.29 10.64 -2.59
CA HIS A 152 -0.07 11.08 -3.92
C HIS A 152 -1.40 10.49 -4.35
N THR A 153 -2.24 11.30 -4.99
CA THR A 153 -3.49 10.82 -5.59
C THR A 153 -3.18 10.04 -6.86
N LEU A 154 -3.76 8.86 -6.98
CA LEU A 154 -3.69 8.01 -8.17
C LEU A 154 -4.82 8.34 -9.11
N ALA A 155 -4.49 8.71 -10.34
CA ALA A 155 -5.48 9.00 -11.37
C ALA A 155 -6.15 7.72 -11.88
N GLY A 156 -7.43 7.81 -12.27
CA GLY A 156 -8.15 6.74 -12.94
C GLY A 156 -8.46 5.50 -12.10
N VAL A 157 -8.28 5.57 -10.79
CA VAL A 157 -8.69 4.47 -9.90
C VAL A 157 -10.20 4.28 -10.01
N SER A 158 -10.62 3.05 -10.13
CA SER A 158 -12.02 2.69 -10.29
C SER A 158 -12.41 1.52 -9.42
N CYS A 159 -13.65 1.47 -9.03
CA CYS A 159 -14.29 0.27 -8.51
C CYS A 159 -15.00 -0.42 -9.69
N VAL A 160 -14.55 -1.63 -10.01
CA VAL A 160 -15.06 -2.37 -11.18
C VAL A 160 -16.26 -3.24 -10.79
N THR A 161 -16.32 -3.68 -9.53
CA THR A 161 -17.37 -4.57 -9.03
C THR A 161 -17.74 -4.18 -7.60
N GLY A 162 -19.01 -4.29 -7.25
CA GLY A 162 -19.51 -4.09 -5.89
C GLY A 162 -19.67 -2.63 -5.45
N CYS A 163 -19.58 -1.69 -6.38
CA CYS A 163 -19.83 -0.26 -6.13
C CYS A 163 -21.06 0.23 -6.89
N ALA A 164 -21.78 1.15 -6.29
CA ALA A 164 -22.93 1.77 -6.95
C ALA A 164 -22.47 2.51 -8.23
N PRO A 165 -23.31 2.53 -9.30
CA PRO A 165 -22.94 3.20 -10.56
C PRO A 165 -22.59 4.68 -10.42
N THR A 166 -23.11 5.35 -9.41
CA THR A 166 -22.87 6.76 -9.10
C THR A 166 -21.72 7.00 -8.13
N SER A 167 -21.03 5.93 -7.70
CA SER A 167 -19.93 6.06 -6.74
C SER A 167 -18.70 6.71 -7.39
N SER A 168 -18.05 7.60 -6.67
CA SER A 168 -16.71 8.06 -7.00
C SER A 168 -15.68 7.21 -6.26
N THR A 169 -14.62 6.84 -6.96
CA THR A 169 -13.50 6.10 -6.37
C THR A 169 -12.23 6.94 -6.51
N THR A 170 -11.52 7.07 -5.41
CA THR A 170 -10.22 7.73 -5.36
C THR A 170 -9.17 6.78 -4.83
N GLY A 171 -7.95 6.92 -5.31
CA GLY A 171 -6.81 6.15 -4.83
C GLY A 171 -5.69 7.06 -4.35
N GLN A 172 -4.93 6.56 -3.39
CA GLN A 172 -3.73 7.21 -2.89
C GLN A 172 -2.60 6.20 -2.81
N VAL A 173 -1.39 6.69 -3.00
CA VAL A 173 -0.16 5.94 -2.76
C VAL A 173 0.79 6.79 -1.95
N ASN A 174 1.45 6.16 -0.99
CA ASN A 174 2.60 6.71 -0.29
C ASN A 174 3.72 5.68 -0.35
N GLY A 175 4.93 6.09 -0.72
CA GLY A 175 6.02 5.13 -0.87
C GLY A 175 7.39 5.75 -0.70
N ARG A 176 8.37 4.88 -0.51
CA ARG A 176 9.77 5.25 -0.37
C ARG A 176 10.70 4.16 -0.86
N PHE A 177 11.88 4.56 -1.24
CA PHE A 177 12.95 3.63 -1.52
C PHE A 177 13.51 3.03 -0.23
N VAL A 178 13.92 1.78 -0.33
CA VAL A 178 14.56 1.00 0.72
C VAL A 178 15.73 0.21 0.15
N GLY A 179 16.57 -0.31 1.07
CA GLY A 179 17.82 -0.96 0.69
C GLY A 179 18.95 0.05 0.45
N ALA A 180 20.19 -0.34 0.75
CA ALA A 180 21.35 0.55 0.77
C ALA A 180 21.57 1.32 -0.54
N GLU A 181 21.24 0.72 -1.68
CA GLU A 181 21.46 1.26 -3.03
C GLU A 181 20.15 1.36 -3.84
N PHE A 182 19.03 1.65 -3.17
CA PHE A 182 17.71 1.70 -3.81
C PHE A 182 17.29 0.37 -4.45
N GLN A 183 17.62 -0.77 -3.82
CA GLN A 183 17.22 -2.08 -4.32
C GLN A 183 15.73 -2.34 -4.22
N GLY A 184 15.04 -1.65 -3.31
CA GLY A 184 13.62 -1.82 -3.09
C GLY A 184 12.85 -0.52 -3.11
N TYR A 185 11.55 -0.66 -3.33
CA TYR A 185 10.57 0.39 -3.13
C TYR A 185 9.40 -0.17 -2.31
N ALA A 186 9.10 0.46 -1.23
CA ALA A 186 8.00 0.13 -0.33
C ALA A 186 6.85 1.10 -0.54
N ALA A 187 5.64 0.60 -0.75
CA ALA A 187 4.47 1.43 -1.02
C ALA A 187 3.25 1.01 -0.19
N ALA A 188 2.50 1.98 0.32
CA ALA A 188 1.16 1.81 0.85
C ALA A 188 0.15 2.32 -0.17
N PHE A 189 -0.83 1.51 -0.47
CA PHE A 189 -1.94 1.84 -1.35
C PHE A 189 -3.23 1.92 -0.56
N LYS A 190 -4.08 2.88 -0.93
CA LYS A 190 -5.37 3.09 -0.34
C LYS A 190 -6.36 3.50 -1.39
N VAL A 191 -7.55 2.96 -1.31
CA VAL A 191 -8.68 3.32 -2.17
C VAL A 191 -9.89 3.67 -1.31
N PHE A 192 -10.67 4.61 -1.79
CA PHE A 192 -11.96 4.98 -1.22
C PHE A 192 -13.03 4.97 -2.28
N THR A 193 -14.21 4.55 -1.91
CA THR A 193 -15.40 4.78 -2.70
C THR A 193 -16.48 5.42 -1.83
N THR A 194 -17.23 6.36 -2.41
CA THR A 194 -18.28 7.10 -1.70
C THR A 194 -19.53 6.28 -1.48
N GLN A 195 -19.81 5.31 -2.36
CA GLN A 195 -20.99 4.45 -2.24
C GLN A 195 -20.69 3.04 -2.72
N ARG A 196 -21.16 2.06 -1.96
CA ARG A 196 -21.26 0.65 -2.36
C ARG A 196 -22.70 0.37 -2.82
N GLU A 197 -22.90 -0.73 -3.55
CA GLU A 197 -24.24 -1.23 -3.89
C GLU A 197 -25.09 -1.49 -2.63
N ALA A 198 -24.45 -1.91 -1.53
CA ALA A 198 -25.08 -2.10 -0.22
C ALA A 198 -25.19 -0.81 0.62
N GLY A 199 -24.80 0.35 0.06
CA GLY A 199 -24.77 1.64 0.74
C GLY A 199 -23.50 1.91 1.57
N GLY A 200 -23.27 3.18 1.91
CA GLY A 200 -22.17 3.65 2.73
C GLY A 200 -20.84 3.82 2.00
N THR A 201 -19.89 4.49 2.67
CA THR A 201 -18.52 4.64 2.20
C THR A 201 -17.72 3.37 2.47
N HIS A 202 -16.73 3.13 1.63
CA HIS A 202 -15.86 1.97 1.75
C HIS A 202 -14.41 2.37 1.48
N ALA A 203 -13.52 1.87 2.28
CA ALA A 203 -12.09 2.04 2.07
C ALA A 203 -11.39 0.69 2.13
N ALA A 204 -10.34 0.55 1.37
CA ALA A 204 -9.46 -0.60 1.39
C ALA A 204 -8.01 -0.17 1.23
N GLY A 205 -7.08 -0.95 1.78
CA GLY A 205 -5.67 -0.65 1.66
C GLY A 205 -4.79 -1.85 1.89
N ASN A 206 -3.55 -1.73 1.45
CA ASN A 206 -2.49 -2.69 1.69
C ASN A 206 -1.11 -2.02 1.59
N VAL A 207 -0.07 -2.77 1.91
CA VAL A 207 1.31 -2.41 1.59
C VAL A 207 1.91 -3.43 0.62
N ALA A 208 2.78 -2.94 -0.27
CA ALA A 208 3.42 -3.72 -1.32
C ALA A 208 4.91 -3.38 -1.42
N GLY A 209 5.72 -4.40 -1.56
CA GLY A 209 7.16 -4.31 -1.80
C GLY A 209 7.49 -4.57 -3.27
N PHE A 210 8.48 -3.84 -3.76
CA PHE A 210 9.00 -3.95 -5.12
C PHE A 210 10.53 -4.06 -5.08
N ALA A 211 11.10 -4.91 -5.91
CA ALA A 211 12.54 -5.09 -6.07
C ALA A 211 13.02 -4.57 -7.41
N ARG A 212 14.16 -3.86 -7.41
CA ARG A 212 14.87 -3.41 -8.61
C ARG A 212 15.37 -4.62 -9.39
N GLN A 213 15.18 -4.58 -10.73
CA GLN A 213 15.80 -5.50 -11.67
C GLN A 213 17.25 -5.14 -11.94
#